data_4dd3d813528da2a1e2aa98770fa095e4
#
_entry.id   4dd3d813528da2a1e2aa98770fa095e4
#
_cell.length_a   1.000
_cell.length_b   1.000
_cell.length_c   1.000
_cell.angle_alpha   90.00
_cell.angle_beta   90.00
_cell.angle_gamma   90.00
#
_symmetry.space_group_name_H-M   'P 1'
#
loop_
_entity.id
_entity.type
_entity.pdbx_description
1 polymer ?
#
loop_
_entity_poly.entity_id
_entity_poly.type
_entity_poly.pdbx_seq_one_letter_code
_entity_poly.pdbx_strand_id
1 'polypeptide(L)'
;FKLTGNIPLVSYPLYNLIPEIISDENLERSFKRVMANLRNADARNGNRAMPKTIIDGIECSPRMIRYVTNKGKIFETLKNQIGNGTFRIKNLKSFLTEDGPKVRTVQAPSVIERIGSNAIMEPLENRLSSLLIETTAASIQGRGPHGLFHQIQAAMAENPNLKYYYQSDYKGYYDSINHETLISIIKRYVGDPLLLPILENFVKALYPDGECGISKGLRSSQFLGNLYHNDIDHRMIDVHGAR
;
A
#
# COMPACT_ATOMS: atom_id res chain seq x y z
N PHE A 1 11.54 -9.37 26.13
CA PHE A 1 12.59 -9.05 25.15
C PHE A 1 12.79 -7.54 25.16
N LYS A 2 13.97 -7.07 25.64
CA LYS A 2 14.38 -5.67 25.51
C LYS A 2 14.82 -5.46 24.06
N LEU A 3 14.07 -4.65 23.32
CA LEU A 3 14.55 -4.11 22.05
C LEU A 3 15.71 -3.13 22.33
N THR A 4 16.94 -3.63 22.29
CA THR A 4 18.16 -2.83 22.25
C THR A 4 18.53 -2.58 20.79
N GLY A 5 17.79 -1.74 20.14
CA GLY A 5 18.15 -1.14 18.87
C GLY A 5 17.69 0.31 18.92
N ASN A 6 18.58 1.26 18.63
CA ASN A 6 18.24 2.67 18.45
C ASN A 6 17.26 2.79 17.27
N ILE A 7 15.96 2.58 17.55
CA ILE A 7 14.92 3.03 16.64
C ILE A 7 14.99 4.55 16.74
N PRO A 8 15.30 5.28 15.65
CA PRO A 8 15.25 6.72 15.70
C PRO A 8 13.85 7.10 16.18
N LEU A 9 13.77 7.91 17.23
CA LEU A 9 12.52 8.45 17.74
C LEU A 9 11.88 9.27 16.60
N VAL A 10 11.02 8.61 15.83
CA VAL A 10 10.24 9.29 14.79
C VAL A 10 9.21 10.11 15.53
N SER A 11 9.38 11.44 15.51
CA SER A 11 8.36 12.32 16.04
C SER A 11 7.19 12.42 15.05
N TYR A 12 5.99 12.22 15.54
CA TYR A 12 4.76 12.41 14.75
C TYR A 12 4.11 13.76 15.09
N PRO A 13 3.40 14.36 14.13
CA PRO A 13 3.21 13.94 12.75
C PRO A 13 4.44 14.16 11.86
N LEU A 14 4.55 13.38 10.77
CA LEU A 14 5.61 13.47 9.78
C LEU A 14 5.41 14.70 8.88
N TYR A 15 6.51 15.39 8.60
CA TYR A 15 6.58 16.55 7.70
C TYR A 15 7.72 16.38 6.69
N ASN A 16 7.74 17.22 5.65
CA ASN A 16 8.82 17.29 4.66
C ASN A 16 9.11 15.98 3.91
N LEU A 17 8.07 15.21 3.62
CA LEU A 17 8.20 13.96 2.86
C LEU A 17 8.29 14.18 1.35
N ILE A 18 7.77 15.30 0.85
CA ILE A 18 7.70 15.58 -0.59
C ILE A 18 9.05 15.46 -1.30
N PRO A 19 10.18 16.00 -0.79
CA PRO A 19 11.47 15.87 -1.47
C PRO A 19 11.91 14.42 -1.67
N GLU A 20 11.69 13.57 -0.69
CA GLU A 20 11.98 12.14 -0.79
C GLU A 20 11.05 11.45 -1.81
N ILE A 21 9.76 11.76 -1.76
CA ILE A 21 8.74 11.18 -2.64
C ILE A 21 9.02 11.49 -4.11
N ILE A 22 9.40 12.72 -4.44
CA ILE A 22 9.66 13.16 -5.82
C ILE A 22 11.10 12.96 -6.27
N SER A 23 11.97 12.36 -5.45
CA SER A 23 13.35 12.08 -5.85
C SER A 23 13.39 11.16 -7.07
N ASP A 24 14.38 11.36 -7.93
CA ASP A 24 14.56 10.53 -9.14
C ASP A 24 14.71 9.06 -8.80
N GLU A 25 15.42 8.76 -7.73
CA GLU A 25 15.62 7.39 -7.26
C GLU A 25 14.30 6.71 -6.86
N ASN A 26 13.45 7.40 -6.11
CA ASN A 26 12.16 6.87 -5.67
C ASN A 26 11.17 6.71 -6.85
N LEU A 27 11.13 7.69 -7.76
CA LEU A 27 10.32 7.60 -8.96
C LEU A 27 10.78 6.46 -9.88
N GLU A 28 12.09 6.27 -10.03
CA GLU A 28 12.65 5.17 -10.83
C GLU A 28 12.30 3.79 -10.23
N ARG A 29 12.42 3.62 -8.90
CA ARG A 29 11.98 2.39 -8.21
C ARG A 29 10.50 2.12 -8.45
N SER A 30 9.67 3.14 -8.27
CA SER A 30 8.22 3.05 -8.47
C SER A 30 7.85 2.71 -9.90
N PHE A 31 8.53 3.33 -10.87
CA PHE A 31 8.37 3.06 -12.29
C PHE A 31 8.73 1.60 -12.62
N LYS A 32 9.91 1.14 -12.21
CA LYS A 32 10.37 -0.25 -12.44
C LYS A 32 9.41 -1.27 -11.85
N ARG A 33 8.90 -1.03 -10.64
CA ARG A 33 7.90 -1.88 -9.99
C ARG A 33 6.61 -1.98 -10.81
N VAL A 34 6.09 -0.86 -11.30
CA VAL A 34 4.87 -0.85 -12.12
C VAL A 34 5.11 -1.53 -13.47
N MET A 35 6.25 -1.30 -14.11
CA MET A 35 6.60 -1.98 -15.36
C MET A 35 6.73 -3.49 -15.18
N ALA A 36 7.36 -3.95 -14.11
CA ALA A 36 7.45 -5.37 -13.78
C ALA A 36 6.05 -6.00 -13.58
N ASN A 37 5.15 -5.31 -12.90
CA ASN A 37 3.77 -5.78 -12.70
C ASN A 37 2.99 -5.87 -14.02
N LEU A 38 3.18 -4.91 -14.94
CA LEU A 38 2.58 -4.96 -16.27
C LEU A 38 3.10 -6.16 -17.07
N ARG A 39 4.41 -6.39 -17.07
CA ARG A 39 5.03 -7.55 -17.74
C ARG A 39 4.48 -8.87 -17.19
N ASN A 40 4.38 -9.01 -15.87
CA ASN A 40 3.84 -10.21 -15.23
C ASN A 40 2.36 -10.44 -15.56
N ALA A 41 1.57 -9.35 -15.67
CA ALA A 41 0.18 -9.44 -16.09
C ALA A 41 0.06 -9.89 -17.56
N ASP A 42 0.92 -9.37 -18.46
CA ASP A 42 0.95 -9.82 -19.85
C ASP A 42 1.30 -11.30 -19.96
N ALA A 43 2.28 -11.76 -19.18
CA ALA A 43 2.69 -13.18 -19.18
C ALA A 43 1.55 -14.10 -18.69
N ARG A 44 0.75 -13.68 -17.69
CA ARG A 44 -0.40 -14.45 -17.18
C ARG A 44 -1.55 -14.52 -18.19
N ASN A 45 -1.76 -13.44 -18.94
CA ASN A 45 -2.85 -13.36 -19.93
C ASN A 45 -2.51 -14.05 -21.28
N GLY A 46 -1.52 -14.92 -21.31
CA GLY A 46 -1.17 -15.68 -22.51
C GLY A 46 -0.30 -14.91 -23.53
N ASN A 47 0.04 -13.67 -23.25
CA ASN A 47 0.84 -12.81 -24.14
C ASN A 47 2.36 -13.08 -24.06
N ARG A 48 2.76 -14.30 -23.67
CA ARG A 48 4.19 -14.71 -23.61
C ARG A 48 4.88 -14.68 -24.97
N ALA A 49 4.13 -14.90 -26.05
CA ALA A 49 4.63 -14.93 -27.41
C ALA A 49 4.70 -13.55 -28.11
N MET A 50 4.29 -12.46 -27.43
CA MET A 50 4.37 -11.13 -28.01
C MET A 50 5.82 -10.70 -28.24
N PRO A 51 6.10 -9.97 -29.35
CA PRO A 51 7.41 -9.40 -29.58
C PRO A 51 7.84 -8.55 -28.39
N LYS A 52 9.06 -8.76 -27.93
CA LYS A 52 9.63 -8.02 -26.82
C LYS A 52 10.72 -7.10 -27.34
N THR A 53 10.63 -5.84 -26.98
CA THR A 53 11.63 -4.83 -27.30
C THR A 53 12.34 -4.42 -26.03
N ILE A 54 13.66 -4.32 -26.04
CA ILE A 54 14.43 -3.81 -24.90
C ILE A 54 14.63 -2.32 -25.11
N ILE A 55 14.14 -1.50 -24.15
CA ILE A 55 14.31 -0.06 -24.11
C ILE A 55 14.86 0.29 -22.72
N ASP A 56 15.97 1.00 -22.64
CA ASP A 56 16.65 1.38 -21.38
C ASP A 56 16.84 0.19 -20.42
N GLY A 57 17.18 -1.00 -20.96
CA GLY A 57 17.36 -2.22 -20.18
C GLY A 57 16.06 -2.85 -19.66
N ILE A 58 14.90 -2.33 -20.04
CA ILE A 58 13.59 -2.87 -19.68
C ILE A 58 13.02 -3.68 -20.85
N GLU A 59 12.71 -4.94 -20.60
CA GLU A 59 11.98 -5.78 -21.55
C GLU A 59 10.51 -5.35 -21.62
N CYS A 60 10.12 -4.76 -22.75
CA CYS A 60 8.84 -4.11 -22.94
C CYS A 60 7.89 -4.94 -23.79
N SER A 61 6.66 -5.13 -23.34
CA SER A 61 5.54 -5.49 -24.23
C SER A 61 5.07 -4.25 -25.02
N PRO A 62 4.32 -4.42 -26.12
CA PRO A 62 3.87 -3.29 -26.95
C PRO A 62 3.15 -2.20 -26.14
N ARG A 63 2.37 -2.56 -25.13
CA ARG A 63 1.67 -1.58 -24.28
C ARG A 63 2.59 -0.81 -23.32
N MET A 64 3.78 -1.35 -23.01
CA MET A 64 4.75 -0.71 -22.12
C MET A 64 5.61 0.33 -22.82
N ILE A 65 5.87 0.16 -24.13
CA ILE A 65 6.76 1.01 -24.92
C ILE A 65 6.48 2.49 -24.68
N ARG A 66 5.22 2.91 -24.80
CA ARG A 66 4.81 4.31 -24.60
C ARG A 66 5.20 4.90 -23.25
N TYR A 67 5.20 4.09 -22.19
CA TYR A 67 5.56 4.57 -20.85
C TYR A 67 7.06 4.66 -20.68
N VAL A 68 7.81 3.69 -21.19
CA VAL A 68 9.27 3.69 -21.11
C VAL A 68 9.85 4.81 -21.97
N THR A 69 9.37 5.00 -23.22
CA THR A 69 9.80 6.09 -24.09
C THR A 69 9.50 7.47 -23.53
N ASN A 70 8.41 7.65 -22.79
CA ASN A 70 8.00 8.94 -22.21
C ASN A 70 8.35 9.06 -20.72
N LYS A 71 9.25 8.23 -20.19
CA LYS A 71 9.58 8.19 -18.76
C LYS A 71 9.92 9.57 -18.17
N GLY A 72 10.78 10.34 -18.82
CA GLY A 72 11.17 11.68 -18.37
C GLY A 72 9.96 12.61 -18.21
N LYS A 73 9.08 12.67 -19.21
CA LYS A 73 7.86 13.48 -19.15
C LYS A 73 6.89 13.04 -18.04
N ILE A 74 6.80 11.73 -17.81
CA ILE A 74 6.00 11.18 -16.71
C ILE A 74 6.57 11.63 -15.37
N PHE A 75 7.88 11.57 -15.18
CA PHE A 75 8.54 12.00 -13.94
C PHE A 75 8.34 13.49 -13.69
N GLU A 76 8.54 14.34 -14.69
CA GLU A 76 8.26 15.78 -14.56
C GLU A 76 6.81 16.05 -14.15
N THR A 77 5.86 15.38 -14.79
CA THR A 77 4.45 15.53 -14.45
C THR A 77 4.17 15.11 -13.01
N LEU A 78 4.70 13.97 -12.57
CA LEU A 78 4.52 13.48 -11.21
C LEU A 78 5.21 14.39 -10.18
N LYS A 79 6.44 14.85 -10.43
CA LYS A 79 7.14 15.80 -9.58
C LYS A 79 6.32 17.08 -9.37
N ASN A 80 5.78 17.63 -10.45
CA ASN A 80 4.95 18.84 -10.39
C ASN A 80 3.65 18.58 -9.61
N GLN A 81 2.92 17.51 -9.91
CA GLN A 81 1.64 17.24 -9.27
C GLN A 81 1.78 16.88 -7.79
N ILE A 82 2.79 16.09 -7.43
CA ILE A 82 3.04 15.71 -6.04
C ILE A 82 3.63 16.89 -5.28
N GLY A 83 4.60 17.60 -5.88
CA GLY A 83 5.29 18.73 -5.27
C GLY A 83 4.38 19.91 -4.93
N ASN A 84 3.28 20.09 -5.64
CA ASN A 84 2.28 21.13 -5.34
C ASN A 84 0.99 20.59 -4.71
N GLY A 85 0.94 19.31 -4.29
CA GLY A 85 -0.20 18.70 -3.61
C GLY A 85 -1.43 18.43 -4.50
N THR A 86 -1.28 18.47 -5.84
CA THR A 86 -2.41 18.32 -6.80
C THR A 86 -2.52 16.94 -7.41
N PHE A 87 -1.63 16.00 -7.07
CA PHE A 87 -1.75 14.62 -7.53
C PHE A 87 -3.06 14.00 -7.04
N ARG A 88 -3.82 13.40 -7.97
CA ARG A 88 -5.10 12.74 -7.67
C ARG A 88 -5.25 11.47 -8.48
N ILE A 89 -5.86 10.45 -7.88
CA ILE A 89 -6.40 9.29 -8.58
C ILE A 89 -7.78 9.67 -9.10
N LYS A 90 -7.94 9.64 -10.42
CA LYS A 90 -9.17 10.08 -11.12
C LYS A 90 -9.80 8.96 -11.94
N ASN A 91 -9.00 8.00 -12.38
CA ASN A 91 -9.40 7.02 -13.41
C ASN A 91 -9.34 5.60 -12.85
N LEU A 92 -10.23 5.28 -11.92
CA LEU A 92 -10.40 3.92 -11.45
C LEU A 92 -11.24 3.09 -12.43
N LYS A 93 -10.63 2.06 -13.00
CA LYS A 93 -11.33 1.08 -13.83
C LYS A 93 -11.64 -0.14 -12.99
N SER A 94 -12.93 -0.50 -12.92
CA SER A 94 -13.37 -1.72 -12.24
C SER A 94 -13.28 -2.92 -13.18
N PHE A 95 -12.84 -4.04 -12.67
CA PHE A 95 -12.83 -5.33 -13.37
C PHE A 95 -13.06 -6.46 -12.37
N LEU A 96 -13.58 -7.58 -12.88
CA LEU A 96 -13.76 -8.79 -12.10
C LEU A 96 -12.46 -9.60 -12.11
N THR A 97 -12.09 -10.16 -10.96
CA THR A 97 -10.97 -11.09 -10.82
C THR A 97 -11.42 -12.29 -10.01
N GLU A 98 -10.96 -13.46 -10.39
CA GLU A 98 -11.16 -14.68 -9.64
C GLU A 98 -10.09 -14.78 -8.54
N ASP A 99 -10.53 -15.08 -7.33
CA ASP A 99 -9.70 -15.33 -6.15
C ASP A 99 -10.18 -16.66 -5.52
N GLY A 100 -9.63 -17.76 -6.01
CA GLY A 100 -10.14 -19.09 -5.74
C GLY A 100 -11.60 -19.24 -6.23
N PRO A 101 -12.53 -19.70 -5.38
CA PRO A 101 -13.94 -19.86 -5.76
C PRO A 101 -14.73 -18.54 -5.78
N LYS A 102 -14.11 -17.40 -5.40
CA LYS A 102 -14.79 -16.10 -5.26
C LYS A 102 -14.44 -15.18 -6.40
N VAL A 103 -15.48 -14.55 -6.97
CA VAL A 103 -15.30 -13.44 -7.92
C VAL A 103 -15.31 -12.14 -7.13
N ARG A 104 -14.29 -11.30 -7.34
CA ARG A 104 -14.15 -10.00 -6.66
C ARG A 104 -14.09 -8.86 -7.68
N THR A 105 -14.74 -7.76 -7.37
CA THR A 105 -14.56 -6.51 -8.10
C THR A 105 -13.32 -5.80 -7.55
N VAL A 106 -12.36 -5.51 -8.43
CA VAL A 106 -11.12 -4.82 -8.11
C VAL A 106 -11.04 -3.57 -8.97
N GLN A 107 -10.53 -2.48 -8.40
CA GLN A 107 -10.34 -1.22 -9.12
C GLN A 107 -8.86 -0.99 -9.37
N ALA A 108 -8.49 -0.61 -10.58
CA ALA A 108 -7.13 -0.23 -10.92
C ALA A 108 -7.07 1.20 -11.45
N PRO A 109 -6.16 2.02 -10.92
CA PRO A 109 -5.88 3.33 -11.48
C PRO A 109 -5.06 3.19 -12.77
N SER A 110 -4.95 4.30 -13.51
CA SER A 110 -4.09 4.36 -14.70
C SER A 110 -2.62 4.02 -14.34
N VAL A 111 -1.82 3.68 -15.34
CA VAL A 111 -0.40 3.31 -15.13
C VAL A 111 0.37 4.47 -14.48
N ILE A 112 0.13 5.70 -14.90
CA ILE A 112 0.80 6.89 -14.34
C ILE A 112 0.37 7.12 -12.89
N GLU A 113 -0.93 7.00 -12.60
CA GLU A 113 -1.43 7.10 -11.23
C GLU A 113 -0.87 5.98 -10.33
N ARG A 114 -0.65 4.78 -10.86
CA ARG A 114 0.02 3.69 -10.12
C ARG A 114 1.47 4.01 -9.79
N ILE A 115 2.21 4.65 -10.74
CA ILE A 115 3.59 5.08 -10.48
C ILE A 115 3.60 6.13 -9.37
N GLY A 116 2.77 7.17 -9.46
CA GLY A 116 2.66 8.21 -8.45
C GLY A 116 2.23 7.67 -7.08
N SER A 117 1.23 6.79 -7.04
CA SER A 117 0.78 6.15 -5.79
C SER A 117 1.88 5.32 -5.13
N ASN A 118 2.67 4.57 -5.92
CA ASN A 118 3.80 3.81 -5.39
C ASN A 118 4.88 4.74 -4.84
N ALA A 119 5.19 5.82 -5.55
CA ALA A 119 6.19 6.80 -5.10
C ALA A 119 5.79 7.48 -3.79
N ILE A 120 4.50 7.76 -3.59
CA ILE A 120 3.97 8.37 -2.36
C ILE A 120 3.95 7.35 -1.21
N MET A 121 3.46 6.14 -1.48
CA MET A 121 3.23 5.18 -0.41
C MET A 121 4.51 4.53 0.12
N GLU A 122 5.54 4.33 -0.71
CA GLU A 122 6.75 3.62 -0.28
C GLU A 122 7.49 4.33 0.87
N PRO A 123 7.79 5.65 0.80
CA PRO A 123 8.37 6.36 1.93
C PRO A 123 7.47 6.40 3.17
N LEU A 124 6.15 6.51 2.99
CA LEU A 124 5.19 6.50 4.08
C LEU A 124 5.14 5.14 4.79
N GLU A 125 5.00 4.05 4.03
CA GLU A 125 5.00 2.69 4.56
C GLU A 125 6.27 2.40 5.36
N ASN A 126 7.44 2.80 4.84
CA ASN A 126 8.71 2.60 5.53
C ASN A 126 8.78 3.33 6.88
N ARG A 127 8.19 4.51 6.99
CA ARG A 127 8.20 5.32 8.22
C ARG A 127 7.10 4.92 9.20
N LEU A 128 5.94 4.52 8.70
CA LEU A 128 4.77 4.22 9.52
C LEU A 128 4.62 2.73 9.85
N SER A 129 5.40 1.84 9.22
CA SER A 129 5.32 0.39 9.47
C SER A 129 5.70 0.00 10.91
N SER A 130 6.51 0.82 11.59
CA SER A 130 6.85 0.64 13.00
C SER A 130 5.69 0.92 13.97
N LEU A 131 4.63 1.58 13.50
CA LEU A 131 3.41 1.77 14.28
C LEU A 131 2.57 0.50 14.39
N LEU A 132 2.68 -0.37 13.39
CA LEU A 132 1.91 -1.61 13.34
C LEU A 132 2.52 -2.65 14.26
N ILE A 133 1.68 -3.43 14.93
CA ILE A 133 2.15 -4.53 15.76
C ILE A 133 3.00 -5.52 14.95
N GLU A 134 3.91 -6.20 15.60
CA GLU A 134 4.86 -7.11 14.94
C GLU A 134 4.15 -8.23 14.16
N THR A 135 3.03 -8.70 14.67
CA THR A 135 2.22 -9.76 14.06
C THR A 135 1.36 -9.30 12.88
N THR A 136 1.27 -7.99 12.58
CA THR A 136 0.60 -7.52 11.36
C THR A 136 1.36 -8.03 10.14
N ALA A 137 0.84 -9.06 9.48
CA ALA A 137 1.50 -9.75 8.37
C ALA A 137 0.98 -9.36 6.99
N ALA A 138 -0.23 -8.81 6.91
CA ALA A 138 -0.89 -8.52 5.65
C ALA A 138 -0.26 -7.31 4.94
N SER A 139 0.25 -7.52 3.73
CA SER A 139 0.73 -6.46 2.83
C SER A 139 1.87 -5.58 3.37
N ILE A 140 2.63 -6.08 4.32
CA ILE A 140 3.85 -5.44 4.84
C ILE A 140 5.07 -6.12 4.22
N GLN A 141 5.99 -5.32 3.69
CA GLN A 141 7.22 -5.85 3.11
C GLN A 141 8.05 -6.58 4.18
N GLY A 142 8.52 -7.79 3.88
CA GLY A 142 9.27 -8.62 4.82
C GLY A 142 8.43 -9.37 5.84
N ARG A 143 7.09 -9.15 5.85
CA ARG A 143 6.13 -9.89 6.67
C ARG A 143 5.19 -10.68 5.74
N GLY A 144 4.63 -11.75 6.23
CA GLY A 144 3.70 -12.56 5.43
C GLY A 144 3.23 -13.81 6.17
N PRO A 145 2.35 -14.63 5.53
CA PRO A 145 1.73 -15.79 6.17
C PRO A 145 2.76 -16.79 6.74
N HIS A 146 3.89 -16.99 6.04
CA HIS A 146 4.93 -17.89 6.52
C HIS A 146 5.60 -17.39 7.81
N GLY A 147 5.91 -16.09 7.87
CA GLY A 147 6.47 -15.47 9.09
C GLY A 147 5.49 -15.58 10.26
N LEU A 148 4.21 -15.26 10.03
CA LEU A 148 3.16 -15.39 11.04
C LEU A 148 2.98 -16.83 11.51
N PHE A 149 3.04 -17.80 10.60
CA PHE A 149 2.98 -19.23 10.96
C PHE A 149 4.10 -19.63 11.91
N HIS A 150 5.33 -19.21 11.64
CA HIS A 150 6.47 -19.48 12.55
C HIS A 150 6.31 -18.78 13.91
N GLN A 151 5.77 -17.58 13.97
CA GLN A 151 5.48 -16.90 15.23
C GLN A 151 4.42 -17.65 16.04
N ILE A 152 3.37 -18.15 15.41
CA ILE A 152 2.35 -19.00 16.07
C ILE A 152 2.98 -20.28 16.60
N GLN A 153 3.81 -20.96 15.81
CA GLN A 153 4.49 -22.18 16.27
C GLN A 153 5.40 -21.92 17.49
N ALA A 154 6.16 -20.80 17.46
CA ALA A 154 7.01 -20.40 18.57
C ALA A 154 6.18 -20.12 19.83
N ALA A 155 5.11 -19.34 19.72
CA ALA A 155 4.21 -19.03 20.83
C ALA A 155 3.59 -20.29 21.46
N MET A 156 3.20 -21.27 20.63
CA MET A 156 2.68 -22.55 21.12
C MET A 156 3.74 -23.40 21.81
N ALA A 157 4.99 -23.38 21.34
CA ALA A 157 6.11 -24.09 21.95
C ALA A 157 6.50 -23.47 23.30
N GLU A 158 6.50 -22.16 23.41
CA GLU A 158 6.80 -21.41 24.64
C GLU A 158 5.69 -21.54 25.69
N ASN A 159 4.44 -21.77 25.26
CA ASN A 159 3.27 -21.85 26.12
C ASN A 159 2.47 -23.14 25.86
N PRO A 160 2.87 -24.29 26.42
CA PRO A 160 2.15 -25.56 26.24
C PRO A 160 0.69 -25.55 26.75
N ASN A 161 0.34 -24.55 27.58
CA ASN A 161 -0.99 -24.38 28.13
C ASN A 161 -1.96 -23.61 27.21
N LEU A 162 -1.50 -23.11 26.05
CA LEU A 162 -2.37 -22.53 25.05
C LEU A 162 -3.27 -23.62 24.44
N LYS A 163 -4.55 -23.65 24.85
CA LYS A 163 -5.53 -24.65 24.42
C LYS A 163 -6.59 -24.09 23.47
N TYR A 164 -6.71 -22.79 23.39
CA TYR A 164 -7.76 -22.10 22.64
C TYR A 164 -7.16 -21.03 21.77
N TYR A 165 -7.81 -20.80 20.63
CA TYR A 165 -7.58 -19.63 19.79
C TYR A 165 -8.91 -18.98 19.45
N TYR A 166 -8.88 -17.68 19.21
CA TYR A 166 -10.01 -16.91 18.73
C TYR A 166 -9.70 -16.42 17.30
N GLN A 167 -10.64 -16.65 16.40
CA GLN A 167 -10.54 -16.17 15.02
C GLN A 167 -11.75 -15.28 14.72
N SER A 168 -11.48 -14.09 14.19
CA SER A 168 -12.51 -13.15 13.73
C SER A 168 -12.21 -12.69 12.32
N ASP A 169 -13.26 -12.35 11.58
CA ASP A 169 -13.15 -11.75 10.24
C ASP A 169 -14.20 -10.66 10.09
N TYR A 170 -13.83 -9.57 9.44
CA TYR A 170 -14.73 -8.45 9.18
C TYR A 170 -15.46 -8.64 7.86
N LYS A 171 -16.77 -8.73 7.90
CA LYS A 171 -17.59 -8.79 6.67
C LYS A 171 -17.46 -7.46 5.91
N GLY A 172 -16.91 -7.55 4.68
CA GLY A 172 -16.80 -6.36 3.83
C GLY A 172 -15.85 -5.30 4.36
N TYR A 173 -14.70 -5.70 4.95
CA TYR A 173 -13.77 -4.80 5.63
C TYR A 173 -13.50 -3.49 4.87
N TYR A 174 -13.00 -3.60 3.63
CA TYR A 174 -12.66 -2.42 2.82
C TYR A 174 -13.89 -1.55 2.49
N ASP A 175 -15.05 -2.15 2.35
CA ASP A 175 -16.29 -1.44 2.02
C ASP A 175 -16.87 -0.70 3.24
N SER A 176 -16.50 -1.11 4.46
CA SER A 176 -16.97 -0.54 5.72
C SER A 176 -16.04 0.51 6.35
N ILE A 177 -14.83 0.70 5.80
CA ILE A 177 -13.89 1.70 6.34
C ILE A 177 -14.48 3.10 6.17
N ASN A 178 -14.73 3.76 7.32
CA ASN A 178 -15.24 5.13 7.35
C ASN A 178 -14.15 6.13 6.95
N HIS A 179 -14.46 7.02 6.02
CA HIS A 179 -13.50 7.97 5.43
C HIS A 179 -13.01 8.99 6.46
N GLU A 180 -13.90 9.56 7.23
CA GLU A 180 -13.57 10.60 8.23
C GLU A 180 -12.68 10.03 9.33
N THR A 181 -13.01 8.85 9.83
CA THR A 181 -12.20 8.13 10.82
C THR A 181 -10.80 7.84 10.27
N LEU A 182 -10.69 7.25 9.06
CA LEU A 182 -9.40 6.95 8.48
C LEU A 182 -8.57 8.22 8.22
N ILE A 183 -9.18 9.28 7.73
CA ILE A 183 -8.51 10.58 7.52
C ILE A 183 -8.03 11.16 8.86
N SER A 184 -8.82 11.05 9.93
CA SER A 184 -8.40 11.51 11.27
C SER A 184 -7.20 10.72 11.79
N ILE A 185 -7.16 9.41 11.53
CA ILE A 185 -6.01 8.54 11.86
C ILE A 185 -4.77 8.98 11.07
N ILE A 186 -4.91 9.19 9.76
CA ILE A 186 -3.80 9.67 8.90
C ILE A 186 -3.24 10.98 9.45
N LYS A 187 -4.08 11.94 9.82
CA LYS A 187 -3.68 13.26 10.35
C LYS A 187 -2.93 13.18 11.69
N ARG A 188 -3.09 12.12 12.46
CA ARG A 188 -2.26 11.89 13.66
C ARG A 188 -0.79 11.62 13.32
N TYR A 189 -0.53 11.03 12.16
CA TYR A 189 0.80 10.57 11.79
C TYR A 189 1.45 11.36 10.65
N VAL A 190 0.66 12.06 9.85
CA VAL A 190 1.13 12.88 8.72
C VAL A 190 0.59 14.29 8.88
N GLY A 191 1.49 15.27 8.95
CA GLY A 191 1.16 16.69 9.09
C GLY A 191 1.51 17.53 7.85
N ASP A 192 2.10 16.92 6.82
CA ASP A 192 2.53 17.62 5.61
C ASP A 192 1.32 18.18 4.83
N PRO A 193 1.20 19.51 4.68
CA PRO A 193 0.03 20.15 4.09
C PRO A 193 -0.16 19.86 2.60
N LEU A 194 0.90 19.49 1.89
CA LEU A 194 0.83 19.12 0.47
C LEU A 194 0.47 17.64 0.29
N LEU A 195 0.88 16.81 1.25
CA LEU A 195 0.64 15.36 1.18
C LEU A 195 -0.76 14.98 1.66
N LEU A 196 -1.29 15.64 2.69
CA LEU A 196 -2.60 15.34 3.26
C LEU A 196 -3.73 15.34 2.20
N PRO A 197 -3.89 16.35 1.31
CA PRO A 197 -4.94 16.32 0.29
C PRO A 197 -4.80 15.17 -0.70
N ILE A 198 -3.59 14.68 -0.92
CA ILE A 198 -3.33 13.51 -1.77
C ILE A 198 -3.81 12.24 -1.07
N LEU A 199 -3.49 12.09 0.22
CA LEU A 199 -3.90 10.91 1.00
C LEU A 199 -5.42 10.88 1.22
N GLU A 200 -6.07 12.03 1.43
CA GLU A 200 -7.52 12.13 1.48
C GLU A 200 -8.17 11.70 0.16
N ASN A 201 -7.57 12.06 -0.98
CA ASN A 201 -8.03 11.55 -2.28
C ASN A 201 -7.86 10.02 -2.40
N PHE A 202 -6.78 9.44 -1.87
CA PHE A 202 -6.61 7.98 -1.89
C PHE A 202 -7.72 7.26 -1.11
N VAL A 203 -8.11 7.81 0.03
CA VAL A 203 -9.22 7.27 0.83
C VAL A 203 -10.53 7.36 0.07
N LYS A 204 -10.83 8.50 -0.53
CA LYS A 204 -12.10 8.80 -1.22
C LYS A 204 -12.14 8.38 -2.69
N ALA A 205 -11.05 7.82 -3.25
CA ALA A 205 -10.93 7.60 -4.69
C ALA A 205 -12.03 6.72 -5.30
N LEU A 206 -12.60 5.77 -4.54
CA LEU A 206 -13.67 4.90 -5.00
C LEU A 206 -15.05 5.55 -4.88
N TYR A 207 -15.28 6.24 -3.76
CA TYR A 207 -16.54 6.91 -3.45
C TYR A 207 -16.27 8.34 -2.99
N PRO A 208 -16.07 9.30 -3.94
CA PRO A 208 -15.69 10.68 -3.60
C PRO A 208 -16.69 11.39 -2.69
N ASP A 209 -17.98 11.12 -2.89
CA ASP A 209 -19.10 11.72 -2.14
C ASP A 209 -19.66 10.77 -1.08
N GLY A 210 -19.05 9.60 -0.91
CA GLY A 210 -19.44 8.60 0.07
C GLY A 210 -18.77 8.81 1.43
N GLU A 211 -19.34 8.20 2.46
CA GLU A 211 -18.81 8.24 3.83
C GLU A 211 -17.91 7.05 4.14
N CYS A 212 -18.06 5.95 3.42
CA CYS A 212 -17.35 4.69 3.65
C CYS A 212 -16.86 4.05 2.36
N GLY A 213 -15.87 3.19 2.51
CA GLY A 213 -15.37 2.31 1.46
C GLY A 213 -14.10 2.82 0.77
N ILE A 214 -13.06 1.99 0.77
CA ILE A 214 -11.81 2.26 0.05
C ILE A 214 -11.58 1.24 -1.07
N SER A 215 -10.86 1.65 -2.11
CA SER A 215 -10.64 0.81 -3.30
C SER A 215 -9.80 -0.43 -2.98
N LYS A 216 -10.25 -1.61 -3.41
CA LYS A 216 -9.54 -2.90 -3.22
C LYS A 216 -8.32 -3.08 -4.14
N GLY A 217 -8.10 -2.18 -5.08
CA GLY A 217 -7.01 -2.31 -6.07
C GLY A 217 -5.92 -1.25 -5.97
N LEU A 218 -6.02 -0.31 -5.05
CA LEU A 218 -4.98 0.65 -4.77
C LEU A 218 -3.95 0.06 -3.80
N ARG A 219 -2.67 0.32 -4.04
CA ARG A 219 -1.61 -0.05 -3.10
C ARG A 219 -1.83 0.59 -1.72
N SER A 220 -2.23 1.87 -1.71
CA SER A 220 -2.51 2.60 -0.49
C SER A 220 -3.54 1.93 0.41
N SER A 221 -4.56 1.31 -0.18
CA SER A 221 -5.68 0.74 0.58
C SER A 221 -5.27 -0.38 1.53
N GLN A 222 -4.28 -1.18 1.14
CA GLN A 222 -3.79 -2.26 1.98
C GLN A 222 -3.11 -1.73 3.25
N PHE A 223 -2.21 -0.77 3.10
CA PHE A 223 -1.53 -0.16 4.23
C PHE A 223 -2.48 0.70 5.08
N LEU A 224 -3.33 1.49 4.45
CA LEU A 224 -4.32 2.31 5.15
C LEU A 224 -5.36 1.47 5.89
N GLY A 225 -5.71 0.29 5.37
CA GLY A 225 -6.52 -0.69 6.09
C GLY A 225 -5.83 -1.16 7.37
N ASN A 226 -4.57 -1.60 7.29
CA ASN A 226 -3.81 -1.96 8.48
C ASN A 226 -3.75 -0.80 9.49
N LEU A 227 -3.50 0.41 9.02
CA LEU A 227 -3.46 1.60 9.89
C LEU A 227 -4.82 1.89 10.56
N TYR A 228 -5.92 1.68 9.84
CA TYR A 228 -7.28 1.84 10.36
C TYR A 228 -7.58 0.90 11.54
N HIS A 229 -7.04 -0.31 11.50
CA HIS A 229 -7.24 -1.33 12.54
C HIS A 229 -6.22 -1.26 13.68
N ASN A 230 -5.13 -0.53 13.49
CA ASN A 230 -3.96 -0.55 14.37
C ASN A 230 -4.26 -0.26 15.85
N ASP A 231 -5.16 0.69 16.13
CA ASP A 231 -5.55 1.02 17.52
C ASP A 231 -6.24 -0.17 18.21
N ILE A 232 -7.00 -0.97 17.47
CA ILE A 232 -7.65 -2.19 17.98
C ILE A 232 -6.60 -3.28 18.23
N ASP A 233 -5.67 -3.47 17.29
CA ASP A 233 -4.60 -4.46 17.41
C ASP A 233 -3.75 -4.21 18.66
N HIS A 234 -3.31 -2.98 18.87
CA HIS A 234 -2.58 -2.59 20.09
C HIS A 234 -3.40 -2.83 21.34
N ARG A 235 -4.67 -2.45 21.35
CA ARG A 235 -5.55 -2.65 22.50
C ARG A 235 -5.74 -4.14 22.83
N MET A 236 -5.81 -5.00 21.81
CA MET A 236 -5.91 -6.44 22.03
C MET A 236 -4.67 -7.00 22.73
N ILE A 237 -3.47 -6.50 22.38
CA ILE A 237 -2.23 -6.91 23.04
C ILE A 237 -2.11 -6.31 24.44
N ASP A 238 -2.28 -5.00 24.57
CA ASP A 238 -1.99 -4.26 25.80
C ASP A 238 -3.01 -4.53 26.91
N VAL A 239 -4.31 -4.64 26.56
CA VAL A 239 -5.41 -4.79 27.52
C VAL A 239 -5.78 -6.26 27.73
N HIS A 240 -5.77 -7.06 26.67
CA HIS A 240 -6.27 -8.43 26.69
C HIS A 240 -5.16 -9.48 26.62
N GLY A 241 -3.88 -9.07 26.52
CA GLY A 241 -2.73 -9.97 26.46
C GLY A 241 -2.76 -10.91 25.26
N ALA A 242 -3.40 -10.50 24.15
CA ALA A 242 -3.42 -11.28 22.91
C ALA A 242 -1.98 -11.50 22.38
N ARG A 243 -1.69 -12.69 21.89
CA ARG A 243 -0.38 -13.07 21.35
C ARG A 243 -0.54 -13.75 20.01
#